data_b6b38e7dab8cdd9da494315b7068eadb
#
_entry.id   b6b38e7dab8cdd9da494315b7068eadb
#
_cell.length_a   1.000
_cell.length_b   1.000
_cell.length_c   1.000
_cell.angle_alpha   90.00
_cell.angle_beta   90.00
_cell.angle_gamma   90.00
#
_symmetry.space_group_name_H-M   'P 1'
#
loop_
_entity.id
_entity.type
_entity.pdbx_description
1 polymer ?
#
loop_
_entity_poly.entity_id
_entity_poly.type
_entity_poly.pdbx_seq_one_letter_code
_entity_poly.pdbx_strand_id
1 'polypeptide(L)'
;MTGGNSGPSAPIRDESAAGLTARFGPAYRWLVTATGLFGAFAMVLSATIVNVAVPQVRGAFGVGQDEAQWMATAFLATMTASQLLNAWMIAAFGKRGAFLWTLIVFTIGAFICATATSMTALIIGRVMQGAAAGIVQPLVMVTIVEAFPADRRGSAMGIFGSGVVLAPAIGPAVGGIAIDELSWRFMFMLPLPAVFIAFIGGLVFMPAKTDKRARPPFDWWGFGLLLCTLGIAMNAIAGGPRYGWSSNNIAGQLALSAIMAVAFVYWQTRTHAPILSLDLFRNPGFASAVAVAFVFGAGNFASSYVIPVFVQDVQGYTATRAGMLLMPAGLLLVAVLPITGRLSDKAPGHIMVAIGLAFFAAGVAAMSTGDAHVSFWTFAGFAALSRFGLAFILPSLSAAAFKALKPDELARGSGNMNFIRQLGGASGTNLIVVLLQMRHSSHSEEMMRSQTPSNGATRELMLQLDERLSSAGLGEEGTTAIANNYVMQMIDAQALALAFQDCFLALAVVFTIAIVPAFVLGKFGNK
;
A
#
# COMPACT_ATOMS: atom_id res chain seq x y z
N MET A 1 -1.90 71.45 2.90
CA MET A 1 -2.05 70.77 1.64
C MET A 1 -0.94 69.74 1.53
N THR A 2 -1.19 68.50 1.92
CA THR A 2 -0.30 67.34 1.68
C THR A 2 -1.18 66.24 1.15
N GLY A 3 -1.24 66.15 -0.19
CA GLY A 3 -1.93 65.13 -0.91
C GLY A 3 -1.18 63.81 -0.79
N GLY A 4 -1.72 62.85 -0.04
CA GLY A 4 -1.27 61.48 -0.01
C GLY A 4 -1.58 60.80 -1.35
N ASN A 5 -0.54 60.56 -2.13
CA ASN A 5 -0.59 59.81 -3.38
C ASN A 5 -0.73 58.33 -3.03
N SER A 6 -1.96 57.83 -2.88
CA SER A 6 -2.24 56.41 -2.84
C SER A 6 -2.12 55.87 -4.27
N GLY A 7 -0.90 55.40 -4.60
CA GLY A 7 -0.71 54.63 -5.83
C GLY A 7 -1.69 53.46 -5.91
N PRO A 8 -2.09 53.02 -7.14
CA PRO A 8 -3.04 51.92 -7.30
C PRO A 8 -2.44 50.67 -6.65
N SER A 9 -3.08 50.22 -5.57
CA SER A 9 -2.76 48.94 -4.96
C SER A 9 -2.88 47.87 -6.06
N ALA A 10 -1.79 47.15 -6.33
CA ALA A 10 -1.81 46.03 -7.28
C ALA A 10 -3.00 45.15 -6.97
N PRO A 11 -3.79 44.72 -7.98
CA PRO A 11 -4.97 43.92 -7.76
C PRO A 11 -4.57 42.67 -6.98
N ILE A 12 -5.17 42.48 -5.80
CA ILE A 12 -4.97 41.25 -4.98
C ILE A 12 -5.32 40.10 -5.91
N ARG A 13 -4.31 39.35 -6.32
CA ARG A 13 -4.52 38.17 -7.19
C ARG A 13 -5.44 37.21 -6.45
N ASP A 14 -6.60 36.92 -7.03
CA ASP A 14 -7.49 35.89 -6.48
C ASP A 14 -6.82 34.53 -6.69
N GLU A 15 -6.23 34.00 -5.62
CA GLU A 15 -5.53 32.71 -5.58
C GLU A 15 -6.45 31.57 -5.12
N SER A 16 -7.76 31.81 -5.08
CA SER A 16 -8.78 30.78 -4.90
C SER A 16 -8.82 29.83 -6.10
N ALA A 17 -9.47 28.68 -5.93
CA ALA A 17 -9.69 27.74 -7.04
C ALA A 17 -10.43 28.40 -8.21
N ALA A 18 -11.38 29.31 -7.92
CA ALA A 18 -12.12 30.06 -8.94
C ALA A 18 -11.21 31.05 -9.69
N GLY A 19 -10.40 31.83 -8.98
CA GLY A 19 -9.44 32.76 -9.57
C GLY A 19 -8.37 32.06 -10.41
N LEU A 20 -7.88 30.92 -9.96
CA LEU A 20 -6.92 30.11 -10.71
C LEU A 20 -7.58 29.50 -11.98
N THR A 21 -8.84 29.08 -11.90
CA THR A 21 -9.60 28.62 -13.05
C THR A 21 -9.83 29.74 -14.07
N ALA A 22 -10.15 30.94 -13.62
CA ALA A 22 -10.30 32.11 -14.49
C ALA A 22 -8.97 32.48 -15.19
N ARG A 23 -7.84 32.31 -14.49
CA ARG A 23 -6.50 32.66 -15.02
C ARG A 23 -5.96 31.63 -16.03
N PHE A 24 -6.10 30.32 -15.73
CA PHE A 24 -5.49 29.24 -16.53
C PHE A 24 -6.53 28.50 -17.40
N GLY A 25 -7.80 28.87 -17.33
CA GLY A 25 -8.86 28.25 -18.12
C GLY A 25 -9.02 26.75 -17.87
N PRO A 26 -9.45 26.00 -18.90
CA PRO A 26 -9.66 24.54 -18.78
C PRO A 26 -8.37 23.74 -18.44
N ALA A 27 -7.19 24.30 -18.70
CA ALA A 27 -5.92 23.66 -18.39
C ALA A 27 -5.64 23.59 -16.88
N TYR A 28 -6.22 24.48 -16.08
CA TYR A 28 -6.00 24.54 -14.63
C TYR A 28 -6.15 23.18 -13.94
N ARG A 29 -7.23 22.46 -14.25
CA ARG A 29 -7.55 21.16 -13.65
C ARG A 29 -6.47 20.10 -13.91
N TRP A 30 -5.86 20.13 -15.09
CA TRP A 30 -4.76 19.22 -15.45
C TRP A 30 -3.44 19.64 -14.82
N LEU A 31 -3.17 20.94 -14.73
CA LEU A 31 -1.97 21.47 -14.08
C LEU A 31 -1.94 21.17 -12.59
N VAL A 32 -3.08 21.34 -11.88
CA VAL A 32 -3.16 20.99 -10.46
C VAL A 32 -3.09 19.47 -10.23
N THR A 33 -3.66 18.68 -11.16
CA THR A 33 -3.57 17.22 -11.12
C THR A 33 -2.13 16.75 -11.32
N ALA A 34 -1.42 17.27 -12.32
CA ALA A 34 -0.02 16.95 -12.57
C ALA A 34 0.86 17.33 -11.37
N THR A 35 0.63 18.51 -10.78
CA THR A 35 1.33 18.95 -9.57
C THR A 35 1.16 17.96 -8.42
N GLY A 36 -0.08 17.57 -8.14
CA GLY A 36 -0.40 16.60 -7.10
C GLY A 36 0.18 15.21 -7.42
N LEU A 37 0.16 14.82 -8.69
CA LEU A 37 0.70 13.55 -9.15
C LEU A 37 2.20 13.44 -8.89
N PHE A 38 3.00 14.45 -9.24
CA PHE A 38 4.44 14.47 -8.94
C PHE A 38 4.72 14.35 -7.45
N GLY A 39 3.94 15.04 -6.60
CA GLY A 39 4.06 14.91 -5.15
C GLY A 39 3.73 13.50 -4.66
N ALA A 40 2.59 12.94 -5.08
CA ALA A 40 2.18 11.60 -4.67
C ALA A 40 3.14 10.52 -5.21
N PHE A 41 3.59 10.65 -6.46
CA PHE A 41 4.59 9.77 -7.07
C PHE A 41 5.88 9.72 -6.26
N ALA A 42 6.43 10.88 -5.87
CA ALA A 42 7.64 10.97 -5.07
C ALA A 42 7.50 10.24 -3.72
N MET A 43 6.34 10.40 -3.04
CA MET A 43 6.07 9.76 -1.76
C MET A 43 5.99 8.23 -1.88
N VAL A 44 5.29 7.74 -2.91
CA VAL A 44 5.15 6.30 -3.15
C VAL A 44 6.46 5.68 -3.63
N LEU A 45 7.23 6.40 -4.44
CA LEU A 45 8.56 5.99 -4.85
C LEU A 45 9.47 5.78 -3.63
N SER A 46 9.49 6.75 -2.69
CA SER A 46 10.25 6.63 -1.43
C SER A 46 9.80 5.45 -0.56
N ALA A 47 8.51 5.10 -0.58
CA ALA A 47 7.99 3.95 0.16
C ALA A 47 8.52 2.61 -0.37
N THR A 48 8.71 2.49 -1.68
CA THR A 48 9.02 1.21 -2.35
C THR A 48 10.51 0.99 -2.58
N ILE A 49 11.25 2.08 -2.86
CA ILE A 49 12.68 2.01 -3.18
C ILE A 49 13.53 1.51 -2.00
N VAL A 50 13.10 1.80 -0.77
CA VAL A 50 13.83 1.49 0.45
C VAL A 50 14.04 -0.01 0.69
N ASN A 51 13.14 -0.83 0.19
CA ASN A 51 13.21 -2.28 0.41
C ASN A 51 14.45 -2.93 -0.22
N VAL A 52 14.97 -2.31 -1.29
CA VAL A 52 16.17 -2.80 -1.98
C VAL A 52 17.45 -2.50 -1.19
N ALA A 53 17.44 -1.48 -0.32
CA ALA A 53 18.63 -1.05 0.43
C ALA A 53 18.79 -1.72 1.81
N VAL A 54 17.87 -2.56 2.23
CA VAL A 54 17.94 -3.22 3.55
C VAL A 54 19.27 -3.94 3.79
N PRO A 55 19.80 -4.76 2.86
CA PRO A 55 21.08 -5.44 3.06
C PRO A 55 22.26 -4.47 3.25
N GLN A 56 22.32 -3.39 2.46
CA GLN A 56 23.36 -2.39 2.51
C GLN A 56 23.32 -1.57 3.81
N VAL A 57 22.12 -1.23 4.28
CA VAL A 57 21.91 -0.52 5.56
C VAL A 57 22.36 -1.40 6.72
N ARG A 58 22.05 -2.71 6.70
CA ARG A 58 22.53 -3.67 7.69
C ARG A 58 24.06 -3.70 7.75
N GLY A 59 24.71 -3.80 6.60
CA GLY A 59 26.16 -3.78 6.51
C GLY A 59 26.78 -2.46 6.96
N ALA A 60 26.17 -1.32 6.58
CA ALA A 60 26.70 0.00 6.89
C ALA A 60 26.62 0.38 8.38
N PHE A 61 25.61 -0.10 9.10
CA PHE A 61 25.43 0.21 10.53
C PHE A 61 25.75 -0.98 11.45
N GLY A 62 26.05 -2.17 10.91
CA GLY A 62 26.31 -3.36 11.71
C GLY A 62 25.10 -3.87 12.50
N VAL A 63 23.87 -3.61 12.01
CA VAL A 63 22.61 -3.91 12.69
C VAL A 63 21.98 -5.21 12.20
N GLY A 64 21.12 -5.81 13.04
CA GLY A 64 20.33 -6.98 12.67
C GLY A 64 19.24 -6.68 11.65
N GLN A 65 18.64 -7.76 11.10
CA GLN A 65 17.51 -7.68 10.15
C GLN A 65 16.35 -6.90 10.76
N ASP A 66 16.04 -7.14 12.03
CA ASP A 66 14.91 -6.55 12.74
C ASP A 66 15.06 -5.04 12.89
N GLU A 67 16.28 -4.61 13.23
CA GLU A 67 16.58 -3.20 13.42
C GLU A 67 16.55 -2.45 12.08
N ALA A 68 17.10 -3.04 11.02
CA ALA A 68 17.05 -2.47 9.68
C ALA A 68 15.61 -2.37 9.14
N GLN A 69 14.74 -3.31 9.49
CA GLN A 69 13.33 -3.31 9.06
C GLN A 69 12.54 -2.11 9.60
N TRP A 70 12.95 -1.52 10.73
CA TRP A 70 12.34 -0.29 11.25
C TRP A 70 12.37 0.87 10.27
N MET A 71 13.32 0.89 9.37
CA MET A 71 13.40 1.87 8.28
C MET A 71 12.12 1.86 7.39
N ALA A 72 11.56 0.70 7.11
CA ALA A 72 10.30 0.59 6.37
C ALA A 72 9.08 0.72 7.29
N THR A 73 9.12 0.06 8.46
CA THR A 73 8.01 0.03 9.44
C THR A 73 7.68 1.43 9.95
N ALA A 74 8.67 2.23 10.34
CA ALA A 74 8.48 3.59 10.82
C ALA A 74 7.83 4.50 9.76
N PHE A 75 8.26 4.39 8.50
CA PHE A 75 7.64 5.11 7.40
C PHE A 75 6.18 4.70 7.21
N LEU A 76 5.88 3.42 7.14
CA LEU A 76 4.52 2.91 6.90
C LEU A 76 3.57 3.23 8.05
N ALA A 77 4.02 3.10 9.31
CA ALA A 77 3.22 3.43 10.47
C ALA A 77 2.84 4.91 10.51
N THR A 78 3.83 5.79 10.32
CA THR A 78 3.59 7.25 10.31
C THR A 78 2.80 7.69 9.07
N MET A 79 3.02 7.09 7.91
CA MET A 79 2.23 7.33 6.70
C MET A 79 0.76 6.97 6.93
N THR A 80 0.49 5.82 7.52
CA THR A 80 -0.88 5.37 7.79
C THR A 80 -1.60 6.29 8.77
N ALA A 81 -0.97 6.62 9.89
CA ALA A 81 -1.55 7.53 10.88
C ALA A 81 -1.79 8.94 10.33
N SER A 82 -0.83 9.46 9.56
CA SER A 82 -0.87 10.84 9.05
C SER A 82 -1.92 11.06 7.96
N GLN A 83 -2.48 10.01 7.37
CA GLN A 83 -3.61 10.15 6.44
C GLN A 83 -4.84 10.80 7.10
N LEU A 84 -5.05 10.56 8.39
CA LEU A 84 -6.13 11.18 9.14
C LEU A 84 -5.91 12.66 9.44
N LEU A 85 -4.66 13.16 9.35
CA LEU A 85 -4.34 14.57 9.54
C LEU A 85 -4.77 15.46 8.38
N ASN A 86 -5.16 14.88 7.24
CA ASN A 86 -5.46 15.61 6.01
C ASN A 86 -6.49 16.72 6.22
N ALA A 87 -7.62 16.43 6.86
CA ALA A 87 -8.67 17.40 7.10
C ALA A 87 -8.19 18.58 7.97
N TRP A 88 -7.46 18.28 9.05
CA TRP A 88 -6.89 19.29 9.93
C TRP A 88 -5.85 20.14 9.19
N MET A 89 -4.96 19.55 8.43
CA MET A 89 -3.94 20.25 7.66
C MET A 89 -4.56 21.20 6.63
N ILE A 90 -5.60 20.77 5.91
CA ILE A 90 -6.34 21.61 4.97
C ILE A 90 -7.03 22.76 5.70
N ALA A 91 -7.67 22.51 6.83
CA ALA A 91 -8.35 23.54 7.61
C ALA A 91 -7.37 24.53 8.24
N ALA A 92 -6.22 24.07 8.74
CA ALA A 92 -5.20 24.90 9.39
C ALA A 92 -4.42 25.76 8.40
N PHE A 93 -3.94 25.18 7.30
CA PHE A 93 -2.98 25.80 6.38
C PHE A 93 -3.55 26.07 4.99
N GLY A 94 -4.76 25.58 4.67
CA GLY A 94 -5.28 25.53 3.30
C GLY A 94 -4.58 24.48 2.45
N LYS A 95 -5.09 24.20 1.25
CA LYS A 95 -4.54 23.15 0.38
C LYS A 95 -3.11 23.44 -0.06
N ARG A 96 -2.82 24.67 -0.51
CA ARG A 96 -1.46 25.10 -0.89
C ARG A 96 -0.49 24.97 0.30
N GLY A 97 -0.85 25.56 1.44
CA GLY A 97 0.01 25.54 2.63
C GLY A 97 0.28 24.12 3.11
N ALA A 98 -0.76 23.27 3.23
CA ALA A 98 -0.63 21.88 3.63
C ALA A 98 0.27 21.11 2.66
N PHE A 99 0.07 21.26 1.35
CA PHE A 99 0.88 20.61 0.33
C PHE A 99 2.35 21.01 0.39
N LEU A 100 2.64 22.30 0.43
CA LEU A 100 4.02 22.81 0.49
C LEU A 100 4.73 22.41 1.79
N TRP A 101 4.05 22.50 2.94
CA TRP A 101 4.61 22.07 4.21
C TRP A 101 4.96 20.57 4.21
N THR A 102 4.11 19.72 3.64
CA THR A 102 4.41 18.29 3.56
C THR A 102 5.60 18.01 2.65
N LEU A 103 5.74 18.72 1.53
CA LEU A 103 6.91 18.58 0.65
C LEU A 103 8.21 19.04 1.34
N ILE A 104 8.15 20.11 2.14
CA ILE A 104 9.31 20.59 2.93
C ILE A 104 9.70 19.54 3.98
N VAL A 105 8.74 19.04 4.76
CA VAL A 105 9.00 18.01 5.78
C VAL A 105 9.57 16.75 5.16
N PHE A 106 9.04 16.32 4.01
CA PHE A 106 9.58 15.18 3.26
C PHE A 106 11.03 15.41 2.83
N THR A 107 11.33 16.59 2.30
CA THR A 107 12.67 16.96 1.84
C THR A 107 13.67 16.96 3.00
N ILE A 108 13.30 17.54 4.15
CA ILE A 108 14.15 17.51 5.36
C ILE A 108 14.40 16.07 5.80
N GLY A 109 13.35 15.22 5.83
CA GLY A 109 13.47 13.80 6.14
C GLY A 109 14.39 13.07 5.15
N ALA A 110 14.32 13.39 3.86
CA ALA A 110 15.19 12.82 2.83
C ALA A 110 16.67 13.17 3.07
N PHE A 111 16.98 14.42 3.40
CA PHE A 111 18.34 14.83 3.73
C PHE A 111 18.85 14.16 5.01
N ILE A 112 18.02 14.06 6.06
CA ILE A 112 18.39 13.33 7.29
C ILE A 112 18.72 11.87 6.97
N CYS A 113 17.92 11.20 6.16
CA CYS A 113 18.19 9.82 5.74
C CYS A 113 19.48 9.70 4.92
N ALA A 114 19.68 10.59 3.95
CA ALA A 114 20.87 10.58 3.09
C ALA A 114 22.18 10.85 3.83
N THR A 115 22.13 11.64 4.91
CA THR A 115 23.30 12.00 5.73
C THR A 115 23.37 11.19 7.04
N ALA A 116 22.49 10.20 7.24
CA ALA A 116 22.42 9.44 8.48
C ALA A 116 23.73 8.71 8.80
N THR A 117 24.21 8.90 10.03
CA THR A 117 25.39 8.23 10.60
C THR A 117 25.00 7.17 11.64
N SER A 118 23.70 7.09 11.97
CA SER A 118 23.15 6.08 12.90
C SER A 118 21.79 5.60 12.42
N MET A 119 21.40 4.40 12.85
CA MET A 119 20.07 3.84 12.55
C MET A 119 18.96 4.71 13.13
N THR A 120 19.13 5.31 14.30
CA THR A 120 18.18 6.24 14.92
C THR A 120 17.93 7.47 14.03
N ALA A 121 18.98 8.09 13.49
CA ALA A 121 18.84 9.23 12.58
C ALA A 121 18.07 8.82 11.31
N LEU A 122 18.36 7.65 10.76
CA LEU A 122 17.67 7.10 9.61
C LEU A 122 16.18 6.90 9.90
N ILE A 123 15.83 6.31 11.05
CA ILE A 123 14.43 6.13 11.48
C ILE A 123 13.72 7.46 11.65
N ILE A 124 14.34 8.48 12.26
CA ILE A 124 13.75 9.82 12.39
C ILE A 124 13.43 10.41 11.02
N GLY A 125 14.37 10.35 10.08
CA GLY A 125 14.13 10.82 8.72
C GLY A 125 12.97 10.07 8.04
N ARG A 126 12.85 8.74 8.25
CA ARG A 126 11.76 7.91 7.74
C ARG A 126 10.40 8.24 8.36
N VAL A 127 10.36 8.54 9.67
CA VAL A 127 9.15 9.05 10.35
C VAL A 127 8.68 10.35 9.70
N MET A 128 9.58 11.31 9.43
CA MET A 128 9.23 12.57 8.78
C MET A 128 8.74 12.36 7.34
N GLN A 129 9.42 11.54 6.56
CA GLN A 129 9.00 11.19 5.20
C GLN A 129 7.62 10.50 5.20
N GLY A 130 7.40 9.55 6.11
CA GLY A 130 6.12 8.85 6.25
C GLY A 130 4.98 9.81 6.63
N ALA A 131 5.21 10.69 7.60
CA ALA A 131 4.24 11.70 8.01
C ALA A 131 3.81 12.60 6.84
N ALA A 132 4.75 13.05 6.02
CA ALA A 132 4.47 13.81 4.82
C ALA A 132 3.70 12.99 3.77
N ALA A 133 4.14 11.77 3.50
CA ALA A 133 3.53 10.89 2.51
C ALA A 133 2.06 10.57 2.81
N GLY A 134 1.73 10.39 4.10
CA GLY A 134 0.35 10.12 4.52
C GLY A 134 -0.62 11.26 4.22
N ILE A 135 -0.16 12.51 4.26
CA ILE A 135 -1.01 13.68 4.03
C ILE A 135 -1.19 13.97 2.53
N VAL A 136 -0.15 13.79 1.72
CA VAL A 136 -0.17 14.20 0.30
C VAL A 136 -1.25 13.45 -0.50
N GLN A 137 -1.38 12.14 -0.35
CA GLN A 137 -2.33 11.35 -1.14
C GLN A 137 -3.79 11.81 -0.96
N PRO A 138 -4.36 11.84 0.26
CA PRO A 138 -5.75 12.28 0.44
C PRO A 138 -5.94 13.75 0.11
N LEU A 139 -4.95 14.62 0.33
CA LEU A 139 -5.00 16.03 -0.03
C LEU A 139 -5.13 16.22 -1.55
N VAL A 140 -4.32 15.52 -2.31
CA VAL A 140 -4.37 15.58 -3.79
C VAL A 140 -5.68 15.02 -4.31
N MET A 141 -6.19 13.92 -3.76
CA MET A 141 -7.48 13.35 -4.15
C MET A 141 -8.62 14.36 -3.96
N VAL A 142 -8.70 15.04 -2.81
CA VAL A 142 -9.70 16.10 -2.55
C VAL A 142 -9.54 17.25 -3.55
N THR A 143 -8.31 17.68 -3.78
CA THR A 143 -8.04 18.80 -4.70
C THR A 143 -8.47 18.48 -6.14
N ILE A 144 -8.24 17.25 -6.61
CA ILE A 144 -8.68 16.78 -7.92
C ILE A 144 -10.22 16.73 -7.99
N VAL A 145 -10.86 16.12 -6.98
CA VAL A 145 -12.33 15.99 -6.95
C VAL A 145 -13.03 17.35 -6.99
N GLU A 146 -12.45 18.37 -6.37
CA GLU A 146 -13.00 19.73 -6.39
C GLU A 146 -12.67 20.50 -7.69
N ALA A 147 -11.52 20.21 -8.32
CA ALA A 147 -11.13 20.87 -9.57
C ALA A 147 -11.91 20.35 -10.80
N PHE A 148 -12.40 19.11 -10.73
CA PHE A 148 -13.13 18.49 -11.83
C PHE A 148 -14.63 18.48 -11.60
N PRO A 149 -15.45 18.70 -12.66
CA PRO A 149 -16.88 18.51 -12.60
C PRO A 149 -17.22 17.04 -12.33
N ALA A 150 -18.41 16.78 -11.78
CA ALA A 150 -18.81 15.46 -11.29
C ALA A 150 -18.77 14.36 -12.37
N ASP A 151 -19.00 14.73 -13.63
CA ASP A 151 -19.00 13.84 -14.80
C ASP A 151 -17.59 13.45 -15.29
N ARG A 152 -16.52 14.02 -14.72
CA ARG A 152 -15.12 13.77 -15.12
C ARG A 152 -14.20 13.39 -13.96
N ARG A 153 -14.72 13.18 -12.77
CA ARG A 153 -13.96 12.83 -11.57
C ARG A 153 -13.28 11.46 -11.69
N GLY A 154 -13.97 10.50 -12.29
CA GLY A 154 -13.43 9.17 -12.52
C GLY A 154 -12.22 9.18 -13.46
N SER A 155 -12.31 9.93 -14.57
CA SER A 155 -11.19 10.12 -15.50
C SER A 155 -9.98 10.72 -14.81
N ALA A 156 -10.18 11.75 -13.98
CA ALA A 156 -9.10 12.39 -13.24
C ALA A 156 -8.47 11.46 -12.21
N MET A 157 -9.29 10.68 -11.48
CA MET A 157 -8.82 9.67 -10.53
C MET A 157 -8.07 8.51 -11.22
N GLY A 158 -8.51 8.12 -12.42
CA GLY A 158 -7.81 7.10 -13.22
C GLY A 158 -6.40 7.55 -13.63
N ILE A 159 -6.24 8.79 -14.09
CA ILE A 159 -4.92 9.35 -14.44
C ILE A 159 -4.04 9.53 -13.20
N PHE A 160 -4.60 10.02 -12.10
CA PHE A 160 -3.88 10.11 -10.83
C PHE A 160 -3.42 8.73 -10.35
N GLY A 161 -4.31 7.74 -10.39
CA GLY A 161 -4.01 6.36 -10.01
C GLY A 161 -2.89 5.75 -10.85
N SER A 162 -2.88 5.98 -12.18
CA SER A 162 -1.82 5.49 -13.08
C SER A 162 -0.44 5.99 -12.66
N GLY A 163 -0.32 7.27 -12.37
CA GLY A 163 0.96 7.84 -11.95
C GLY A 163 1.41 7.36 -10.57
N VAL A 164 0.47 7.18 -9.63
CA VAL A 164 0.78 6.62 -8.30
C VAL A 164 1.25 5.17 -8.40
N VAL A 165 0.61 4.37 -9.26
CA VAL A 165 0.97 2.95 -9.47
C VAL A 165 2.28 2.77 -10.24
N LEU A 166 2.67 3.76 -11.05
CA LEU A 166 3.95 3.72 -11.76
C LEU A 166 5.14 3.73 -10.80
N ALA A 167 5.04 4.41 -9.66
CA ALA A 167 6.13 4.51 -8.68
C ALA A 167 6.60 3.14 -8.14
N PRO A 168 5.74 2.24 -7.61
CA PRO A 168 6.19 0.91 -7.19
C PRO A 168 6.63 0.02 -8.36
N ALA A 169 6.16 0.27 -9.58
CA ALA A 169 6.59 -0.49 -10.75
C ALA A 169 8.04 -0.22 -11.14
N ILE A 170 8.49 1.04 -11.05
CA ILE A 170 9.86 1.44 -11.42
C ILE A 170 10.80 1.59 -10.21
N GLY A 171 10.25 1.74 -9.00
CA GLY A 171 11.01 2.04 -7.78
C GLY A 171 12.15 1.08 -7.50
N PRO A 172 11.92 -0.24 -7.45
CA PRO A 172 12.98 -1.20 -7.18
C PRO A 172 14.11 -1.18 -8.22
N ALA A 173 13.78 -1.00 -9.50
CA ALA A 173 14.77 -0.93 -10.58
C ALA A 173 15.64 0.33 -10.48
N VAL A 174 15.01 1.50 -10.30
CA VAL A 174 15.73 2.78 -10.15
C VAL A 174 16.54 2.79 -8.84
N GLY A 175 15.99 2.19 -7.77
CA GLY A 175 16.68 2.04 -6.50
C GLY A 175 17.90 1.13 -6.58
N GLY A 176 17.77 -0.01 -7.26
CA GLY A 176 18.88 -0.93 -7.50
C GLY A 176 20.03 -0.26 -8.26
N ILE A 177 19.74 0.40 -9.37
CA ILE A 177 20.75 1.15 -10.15
C ILE A 177 21.45 2.21 -9.27
N ALA A 178 20.68 2.96 -8.46
CA ALA A 178 21.26 3.97 -7.59
C ALA A 178 22.16 3.39 -6.49
N ILE A 179 21.84 2.21 -5.99
CA ILE A 179 22.67 1.50 -5.01
C ILE A 179 23.97 1.00 -5.64
N ASP A 180 23.86 0.37 -6.80
CA ASP A 180 24.98 -0.27 -7.48
C ASP A 180 25.98 0.76 -8.03
N GLU A 181 25.49 1.87 -8.63
CA GLU A 181 26.33 2.86 -9.28
C GLU A 181 26.81 4.00 -8.36
N LEU A 182 26.06 4.29 -7.28
CA LEU A 182 26.33 5.44 -6.43
C LEU A 182 26.49 5.04 -4.95
N SER A 183 25.39 4.92 -4.24
CA SER A 183 25.34 4.56 -2.82
C SER A 183 23.89 4.35 -2.38
N TRP A 184 23.69 3.47 -1.39
CA TRP A 184 22.38 3.31 -0.76
C TRP A 184 21.81 4.63 -0.18
N ARG A 185 22.66 5.57 0.21
CA ARG A 185 22.25 6.89 0.70
C ARG A 185 21.59 7.72 -0.39
N PHE A 186 22.05 7.60 -1.62
CA PHE A 186 21.53 8.38 -2.74
C PHE A 186 20.09 8.05 -3.09
N MET A 187 19.62 6.86 -2.76
CA MET A 187 18.22 6.47 -3.00
C MET A 187 17.19 7.37 -2.29
N PHE A 188 17.56 7.96 -1.13
CA PHE A 188 16.68 8.92 -0.44
C PHE A 188 16.55 10.26 -1.17
N MET A 189 17.48 10.58 -2.07
CA MET A 189 17.45 11.77 -2.90
C MET A 189 16.72 11.59 -4.22
N LEU A 190 16.53 10.34 -4.67
CA LEU A 190 15.86 10.03 -5.95
C LEU A 190 14.44 10.61 -6.09
N PRO A 191 13.60 10.69 -5.05
CA PRO A 191 12.30 11.32 -5.14
C PRO A 191 12.35 12.86 -5.25
N LEU A 192 13.48 13.51 -4.87
CA LEU A 192 13.56 14.97 -4.72
C LEU A 192 13.34 15.75 -6.03
N PRO A 193 13.78 15.31 -7.22
CA PRO A 193 13.43 15.99 -8.47
C PRO A 193 11.92 16.10 -8.69
N ALA A 194 11.17 15.02 -8.41
CA ALA A 194 9.71 15.04 -8.51
C ALA A 194 9.08 15.93 -7.42
N VAL A 195 9.63 15.94 -6.19
CA VAL A 195 9.23 16.86 -5.11
C VAL A 195 9.46 18.31 -5.51
N PHE A 196 10.58 18.62 -6.16
CA PHE A 196 10.88 19.97 -6.63
C PHE A 196 9.88 20.45 -7.68
N ILE A 197 9.56 19.62 -8.67
CA ILE A 197 8.52 19.92 -9.67
C ILE A 197 7.16 20.13 -8.98
N ALA A 198 6.80 19.25 -8.03
CA ALA A 198 5.58 19.37 -7.25
C ALA A 198 5.56 20.64 -6.40
N PHE A 199 6.69 21.07 -5.84
CA PHE A 199 6.80 22.26 -5.04
C PHE A 199 6.56 23.54 -5.86
N ILE A 200 7.22 23.65 -7.01
CA ILE A 200 7.00 24.79 -7.94
C ILE A 200 5.55 24.81 -8.43
N GLY A 201 5.03 23.64 -8.86
CA GLY A 201 3.61 23.52 -9.25
C GLY A 201 2.67 23.87 -8.10
N GLY A 202 2.99 23.47 -6.88
CA GLY A 202 2.22 23.79 -5.67
C GLY A 202 2.12 25.28 -5.37
N LEU A 203 3.21 26.00 -5.55
CA LEU A 203 3.23 27.46 -5.41
C LEU A 203 2.31 28.17 -6.42
N VAL A 204 2.20 27.62 -7.64
CA VAL A 204 1.50 28.28 -8.76
C VAL A 204 0.06 27.80 -8.90
N PHE A 205 -0.18 26.48 -8.78
CA PHE A 205 -1.45 25.85 -9.17
C PHE A 205 -2.30 25.37 -7.99
N MET A 206 -1.72 25.17 -6.78
CA MET A 206 -2.53 24.80 -5.63
C MET A 206 -3.32 26.00 -5.09
N PRO A 207 -4.65 25.84 -4.80
CA PRO A 207 -5.46 26.95 -4.30
C PRO A 207 -5.03 27.37 -2.89
N ALA A 208 -4.85 28.68 -2.71
CA ALA A 208 -4.50 29.26 -1.42
C ALA A 208 -5.70 29.28 -0.47
N LYS A 209 -5.45 29.39 0.83
CA LYS A 209 -6.47 29.59 1.85
C LYS A 209 -7.01 31.03 1.74
N THR A 210 -8.28 31.17 1.38
CA THR A 210 -8.96 32.46 1.32
C THR A 210 -9.64 32.84 2.64
N ASP A 211 -9.94 31.86 3.49
CA ASP A 211 -10.59 32.08 4.78
C ASP A 211 -9.56 32.28 5.90
N LYS A 212 -9.69 33.39 6.63
CA LYS A 212 -8.81 33.76 7.78
C LYS A 212 -9.25 33.15 9.11
N ARG A 213 -10.16 32.16 9.11
CA ARG A 213 -10.59 31.51 10.35
C ARG A 213 -9.41 30.98 11.15
N ALA A 214 -9.54 31.02 12.49
CA ALA A 214 -8.57 30.47 13.40
C ALA A 214 -8.29 28.98 13.08
N ARG A 215 -7.08 28.53 13.37
CA ARG A 215 -6.72 27.11 13.20
C ARG A 215 -7.58 26.26 14.12
N PRO A 216 -8.16 25.16 13.63
CA PRO A 216 -8.92 24.25 14.49
C PRO A 216 -8.01 23.59 15.53
N PRO A 217 -8.52 23.25 16.72
CA PRO A 217 -7.76 22.49 17.71
C PRO A 217 -7.31 21.16 17.12
N PHE A 218 -6.14 20.67 17.55
CA PHE A 218 -5.59 19.41 17.12
C PHE A 218 -5.68 18.37 18.24
N ASP A 219 -6.11 17.16 17.89
CA ASP A 219 -6.22 16.04 18.82
C ASP A 219 -4.88 15.31 19.01
N TRP A 220 -4.00 15.88 19.84
CA TRP A 220 -2.68 15.33 20.15
C TRP A 220 -2.77 13.94 20.81
N TRP A 221 -3.76 13.74 21.71
CA TRP A 221 -3.94 12.48 22.40
C TRP A 221 -4.41 11.38 21.45
N GLY A 222 -5.41 11.66 20.62
CA GLY A 222 -5.87 10.70 19.62
C GLY A 222 -4.77 10.33 18.64
N PHE A 223 -3.97 11.31 18.18
CA PHE A 223 -2.86 11.04 17.27
C PHE A 223 -1.75 10.20 17.92
N GLY A 224 -1.39 10.50 19.16
CA GLY A 224 -0.43 9.71 19.93
C GLY A 224 -0.88 8.26 20.14
N LEU A 225 -2.14 8.06 20.54
CA LEU A 225 -2.74 6.72 20.69
C LEU A 225 -2.70 5.93 19.36
N LEU A 226 -3.03 6.59 18.25
CA LEU A 226 -3.01 5.97 16.93
C LEU A 226 -1.59 5.54 16.52
N LEU A 227 -0.61 6.43 16.68
CA LEU A 227 0.80 6.13 16.38
C LEU A 227 1.32 4.96 17.20
N CYS A 228 1.06 4.95 18.50
CA CYS A 228 1.45 3.85 19.38
C CYS A 228 0.77 2.54 18.98
N THR A 229 -0.54 2.59 18.70
CA THR A 229 -1.31 1.42 18.24
C THR A 229 -0.68 0.82 16.99
N LEU A 230 -0.47 1.64 15.96
CA LEU A 230 0.08 1.17 14.68
C LEU A 230 1.56 0.74 14.82
N GLY A 231 2.37 1.49 15.56
CA GLY A 231 3.78 1.15 15.77
C GLY A 231 3.96 -0.19 16.48
N ILE A 232 3.22 -0.40 17.59
CA ILE A 232 3.28 -1.65 18.35
C ILE A 232 2.70 -2.82 17.53
N ALA A 233 1.56 -2.62 16.84
CA ALA A 233 0.99 -3.64 15.98
C ALA A 233 1.95 -4.07 14.87
N MET A 234 2.51 -3.12 14.13
CA MET A 234 3.43 -3.42 13.03
C MET A 234 4.71 -4.10 13.53
N ASN A 235 5.23 -3.69 14.70
CA ASN A 235 6.38 -4.36 15.31
C ASN A 235 6.08 -5.80 15.71
N ALA A 236 4.93 -6.03 16.36
CA ALA A 236 4.50 -7.37 16.77
C ALA A 236 4.31 -8.29 15.54
N ILE A 237 3.70 -7.75 14.50
CA ILE A 237 3.44 -8.49 13.27
C ILE A 237 4.74 -8.82 12.51
N ALA A 238 5.66 -7.87 12.43
CA ALA A 238 6.98 -8.10 11.83
C ALA A 238 7.81 -9.14 12.61
N GLY A 239 7.71 -9.15 13.93
CA GLY A 239 8.40 -10.10 14.80
C GLY A 239 7.76 -11.47 14.93
N GLY A 240 6.45 -11.58 14.64
CA GLY A 240 5.67 -12.82 14.82
C GLY A 240 6.27 -14.05 14.16
N PRO A 241 6.69 -14.01 12.89
CA PRO A 241 7.29 -15.15 12.20
C PRO A 241 8.60 -15.62 12.85
N ARG A 242 9.37 -14.71 13.42
CA ARG A 242 10.68 -15.02 13.98
C ARG A 242 10.65 -15.48 15.43
N TYR A 243 9.86 -14.78 16.26
CA TYR A 243 9.80 -15.05 17.70
C TYR A 243 8.67 -16.00 18.10
N GLY A 244 7.83 -16.39 17.14
CA GLY A 244 6.63 -17.19 17.37
C GLY A 244 5.43 -16.34 17.78
N TRP A 245 4.29 -16.57 17.14
CA TRP A 245 3.04 -15.84 17.40
C TRP A 245 2.51 -16.02 18.82
N SER A 246 2.80 -17.18 19.44
CA SER A 246 2.41 -17.52 20.83
C SER A 246 3.43 -17.08 21.88
N SER A 247 4.55 -16.46 21.50
CA SER A 247 5.52 -15.96 22.46
C SER A 247 4.90 -14.84 23.33
N ASN A 248 5.21 -14.84 24.62
CA ASN A 248 4.69 -13.85 25.56
C ASN A 248 4.97 -12.40 25.12
N ASN A 249 6.09 -12.17 24.45
CA ASN A 249 6.45 -10.85 23.94
C ASN A 249 5.52 -10.42 22.79
N ILE A 250 5.33 -11.26 21.77
CA ILE A 250 4.47 -10.94 20.61
C ILE A 250 3.00 -10.88 21.03
N ALA A 251 2.54 -11.86 21.82
CA ALA A 251 1.17 -11.86 22.36
C ALA A 251 0.89 -10.62 23.23
N GLY A 252 1.84 -10.22 24.07
CA GLY A 252 1.74 -9.01 24.88
C GLY A 252 1.69 -7.72 24.05
N GLN A 253 2.50 -7.60 23.01
CA GLN A 253 2.47 -6.46 22.09
C GLN A 253 1.14 -6.40 21.31
N LEU A 254 0.62 -7.52 20.82
CA LEU A 254 -0.68 -7.58 20.12
C LEU A 254 -1.82 -7.22 21.08
N ALA A 255 -1.83 -7.73 22.31
CA ALA A 255 -2.81 -7.38 23.32
C ALA A 255 -2.75 -5.88 23.67
N LEU A 256 -1.56 -5.34 23.89
CA LEU A 256 -1.36 -3.91 24.16
C LEU A 256 -1.85 -3.05 22.99
N SER A 257 -1.49 -3.41 21.76
CA SER A 257 -1.97 -2.71 20.57
C SER A 257 -3.50 -2.75 20.45
N ALA A 258 -4.13 -3.89 20.74
CA ALA A 258 -5.59 -4.01 20.73
C ALA A 258 -6.24 -3.11 21.80
N ILE A 259 -5.70 -3.08 23.02
CA ILE A 259 -6.17 -2.19 24.09
C ILE A 259 -6.05 -0.71 23.67
N MET A 260 -4.91 -0.33 23.09
CA MET A 260 -4.70 1.04 22.61
C MET A 260 -5.61 1.39 21.43
N ALA A 261 -5.90 0.44 20.51
CA ALA A 261 -6.87 0.62 19.44
C ALA A 261 -8.29 0.89 19.99
N VAL A 262 -8.72 0.12 20.99
CA VAL A 262 -10.01 0.34 21.68
C VAL A 262 -10.02 1.70 22.37
N ALA A 263 -8.95 2.05 23.08
CA ALA A 263 -8.80 3.35 23.73
C ALA A 263 -8.84 4.51 22.70
N PHE A 264 -8.19 4.35 21.55
CA PHE A 264 -8.25 5.31 20.45
C PHE A 264 -9.67 5.50 19.94
N VAL A 265 -10.38 4.42 19.60
CA VAL A 265 -11.77 4.50 19.11
C VAL A 265 -12.68 5.14 20.16
N TYR A 266 -12.55 4.76 21.43
CA TYR A 266 -13.31 5.36 22.54
C TYR A 266 -13.01 6.86 22.65
N TRP A 267 -11.73 7.27 22.60
CA TRP A 267 -11.32 8.67 22.61
C TRP A 267 -11.94 9.47 21.46
N GLN A 268 -11.95 8.90 20.24
CA GLN A 268 -12.53 9.55 19.06
C GLN A 268 -14.06 9.78 19.20
N THR A 269 -14.76 9.01 20.04
CA THR A 269 -16.19 9.27 20.32
C THR A 269 -16.43 10.38 21.35
N ARG A 270 -15.40 10.80 22.08
CA ARG A 270 -15.50 11.79 23.17
C ARG A 270 -14.86 13.13 22.85
N THR A 271 -13.88 13.17 21.97
CA THR A 271 -13.16 14.40 21.62
C THR A 271 -14.02 15.34 20.76
N HIS A 272 -13.84 16.66 20.95
CA HIS A 272 -14.51 17.68 20.16
C HIS A 272 -13.91 17.86 18.74
N ALA A 273 -12.70 17.38 18.51
CA ALA A 273 -12.00 17.49 17.24
C ALA A 273 -11.44 16.12 16.79
N PRO A 274 -12.30 15.13 16.47
CA PRO A 274 -11.86 13.78 16.15
C PRO A 274 -11.02 13.77 14.87
N ILE A 275 -9.90 13.01 14.90
CA ILE A 275 -9.06 12.80 13.72
C ILE A 275 -9.73 11.77 12.79
N LEU A 276 -10.32 10.72 13.38
CA LEU A 276 -11.13 9.72 12.67
C LEU A 276 -12.61 10.12 12.80
N SER A 277 -13.19 10.60 11.73
CA SER A 277 -14.59 11.03 11.70
C SER A 277 -15.53 9.83 11.62
N LEU A 278 -15.92 9.30 12.78
CA LEU A 278 -16.81 8.13 12.89
C LEU A 278 -18.25 8.42 12.41
N ASP A 279 -18.67 9.69 12.43
CA ASP A 279 -19.95 10.17 11.94
C ASP A 279 -20.19 9.83 10.46
N LEU A 280 -19.15 9.84 9.64
CA LEU A 280 -19.22 9.53 8.21
C LEU A 280 -19.63 8.07 7.93
N PHE A 281 -19.32 7.16 8.84
CA PHE A 281 -19.69 5.75 8.70
C PHE A 281 -21.19 5.49 8.93
N ARG A 282 -21.94 6.48 9.44
CA ARG A 282 -23.41 6.41 9.49
C ARG A 282 -24.05 6.50 8.11
N ASN A 283 -23.34 7.06 7.14
CA ASN A 283 -23.78 7.02 5.74
C ASN A 283 -23.47 5.62 5.17
N PRO A 284 -24.49 4.79 4.84
CA PRO A 284 -24.29 3.42 4.39
C PRO A 284 -23.56 3.33 3.05
N GLY A 285 -23.68 4.35 2.19
CA GLY A 285 -22.93 4.44 0.95
C GLY A 285 -21.43 4.62 1.22
N PHE A 286 -21.05 5.55 2.09
CA PHE A 286 -19.66 5.76 2.46
C PHE A 286 -19.09 4.57 3.24
N ALA A 287 -19.83 4.01 4.20
CA ALA A 287 -19.42 2.84 4.97
C ALA A 287 -19.12 1.62 4.07
N SER A 288 -20.00 1.37 3.09
CA SER A 288 -19.81 0.31 2.09
C SER A 288 -18.56 0.56 1.22
N ALA A 289 -18.36 1.80 0.78
CA ALA A 289 -17.15 2.16 0.02
C ALA A 289 -15.89 1.93 0.83
N VAL A 290 -15.88 2.29 2.11
CA VAL A 290 -14.74 2.09 3.01
C VAL A 290 -14.48 0.61 3.28
N ALA A 291 -15.53 -0.22 3.42
CA ALA A 291 -15.38 -1.68 3.54
C ALA A 291 -14.72 -2.28 2.30
N VAL A 292 -15.14 -1.87 1.11
CA VAL A 292 -14.49 -2.26 -0.15
C VAL A 292 -13.06 -1.73 -0.22
N ALA A 293 -12.80 -0.50 0.25
CA ALA A 293 -11.44 0.07 0.28
C ALA A 293 -10.48 -0.74 1.18
N PHE A 294 -10.97 -1.24 2.32
CA PHE A 294 -10.23 -2.15 3.18
C PHE A 294 -9.83 -3.43 2.44
N VAL A 295 -10.80 -4.10 1.82
CA VAL A 295 -10.55 -5.34 1.05
C VAL A 295 -9.63 -5.07 -0.14
N PHE A 296 -9.85 -3.98 -0.88
CA PHE A 296 -8.96 -3.56 -1.96
C PHE A 296 -7.50 -3.38 -1.49
N GLY A 297 -7.32 -2.68 -0.36
CA GLY A 297 -6.01 -2.54 0.28
C GLY A 297 -5.39 -3.89 0.62
N ALA A 298 -6.15 -4.74 1.32
CA ALA A 298 -5.72 -6.07 1.72
C ALA A 298 -5.26 -6.91 0.52
N GLY A 299 -6.07 -7.02 -0.53
CA GLY A 299 -5.74 -7.81 -1.69
C GLY A 299 -4.58 -7.25 -2.53
N ASN A 300 -4.53 -5.93 -2.69
CA ASN A 300 -3.44 -5.29 -3.45
C ASN A 300 -2.07 -5.54 -2.81
N PHE A 301 -1.96 -5.34 -1.49
CA PHE A 301 -0.68 -5.53 -0.78
C PHE A 301 -0.36 -7.01 -0.56
N ALA A 302 -1.34 -7.83 -0.17
CA ALA A 302 -1.15 -9.26 0.01
C ALA A 302 -0.70 -9.94 -1.30
N SER A 303 -1.37 -9.65 -2.44
CA SER A 303 -0.98 -10.21 -3.74
C SER A 303 0.38 -9.70 -4.22
N SER A 304 0.75 -8.46 -3.88
CA SER A 304 2.08 -7.92 -4.19
C SER A 304 3.20 -8.59 -3.40
N TYR A 305 2.88 -9.22 -2.28
CA TYR A 305 3.80 -10.04 -1.49
C TYR A 305 3.80 -11.50 -1.94
N VAL A 306 2.63 -12.13 -1.98
CA VAL A 306 2.50 -13.58 -2.20
C VAL A 306 2.94 -14.01 -3.60
N ILE A 307 2.63 -13.23 -4.64
CA ILE A 307 2.97 -13.60 -6.02
C ILE A 307 4.49 -13.74 -6.24
N PRO A 308 5.33 -12.73 -5.91
CA PRO A 308 6.77 -12.87 -6.11
C PRO A 308 7.41 -13.90 -5.19
N VAL A 309 6.89 -14.11 -3.99
CA VAL A 309 7.40 -15.14 -3.07
C VAL A 309 7.08 -16.53 -3.61
N PHE A 310 5.85 -16.78 -4.09
CA PHE A 310 5.48 -18.04 -4.72
C PHE A 310 6.42 -18.43 -5.87
N VAL A 311 6.67 -17.51 -6.80
CA VAL A 311 7.50 -17.83 -7.98
C VAL A 311 8.98 -17.99 -7.64
N GLN A 312 9.45 -17.41 -6.53
CA GLN A 312 10.81 -17.62 -6.05
C GLN A 312 10.96 -18.93 -5.27
N ASP A 313 10.07 -19.17 -4.31
CA ASP A 313 10.21 -20.28 -3.36
C ASP A 313 9.67 -21.61 -3.94
N VAL A 314 8.63 -21.56 -4.78
CA VAL A 314 8.01 -22.77 -5.38
C VAL A 314 8.54 -23.06 -6.78
N GLN A 315 8.71 -22.04 -7.63
CA GLN A 315 9.17 -22.21 -9.01
C GLN A 315 10.69 -22.03 -9.16
N GLY A 316 11.40 -21.64 -8.10
CA GLY A 316 12.85 -21.43 -8.11
C GLY A 316 13.33 -20.28 -9.00
N TYR A 317 12.45 -19.27 -9.28
CA TYR A 317 12.84 -18.13 -10.09
C TYR A 317 13.74 -17.18 -9.30
N THR A 318 14.69 -16.57 -9.99
CA THR A 318 15.45 -15.45 -9.44
C THR A 318 14.55 -14.25 -9.16
N ALA A 319 14.96 -13.37 -8.25
CA ALA A 319 14.22 -12.14 -7.94
C ALA A 319 13.99 -11.27 -9.20
N THR A 320 14.95 -11.22 -10.11
CA THR A 320 14.83 -10.53 -11.41
C THR A 320 13.70 -11.14 -12.26
N ARG A 321 13.65 -12.48 -12.37
CA ARG A 321 12.63 -13.17 -13.16
C ARG A 321 11.24 -13.04 -12.53
N ALA A 322 11.15 -13.04 -11.19
CA ALA A 322 9.92 -12.75 -10.46
C ALA A 322 9.41 -11.32 -10.71
N GLY A 323 10.32 -10.34 -10.74
CA GLY A 323 10.01 -8.96 -11.13
C GLY A 323 9.52 -8.83 -12.57
N MET A 324 10.17 -9.53 -13.52
CA MET A 324 9.74 -9.57 -14.93
C MET A 324 8.35 -10.20 -15.10
N LEU A 325 7.96 -11.15 -14.25
CA LEU A 325 6.61 -11.74 -14.27
C LEU A 325 5.53 -10.73 -13.89
N LEU A 326 5.81 -9.85 -12.94
CA LEU A 326 4.87 -8.81 -12.50
C LEU A 326 4.83 -7.58 -13.42
N MET A 327 5.86 -7.37 -14.25
CA MET A 327 5.98 -6.18 -15.10
C MET A 327 4.82 -6.04 -16.11
N PRO A 328 4.41 -7.07 -16.87
CA PRO A 328 3.25 -6.97 -17.75
C PRO A 328 1.96 -6.60 -17.01
N ALA A 329 1.77 -7.18 -15.83
CA ALA A 329 0.60 -6.91 -14.99
C ALA A 329 0.59 -5.46 -14.46
N GLY A 330 1.76 -4.93 -14.07
CA GLY A 330 1.93 -3.53 -13.65
C GLY A 330 1.69 -2.54 -14.81
N LEU A 331 2.24 -2.81 -15.98
CA LEU A 331 2.04 -1.98 -17.18
C LEU A 331 0.57 -2.01 -17.63
N LEU A 332 -0.07 -3.17 -17.59
CA LEU A 332 -1.50 -3.29 -17.87
C LEU A 332 -2.32 -2.42 -16.92
N LEU A 333 -2.03 -2.45 -15.63
CA LEU A 333 -2.71 -1.65 -14.62
C LEU A 333 -2.58 -0.14 -14.93
N VAL A 334 -1.37 0.34 -15.24
CA VAL A 334 -1.11 1.74 -15.60
C VAL A 334 -1.89 2.14 -16.87
N ALA A 335 -1.92 1.29 -17.89
CA ALA A 335 -2.61 1.56 -19.15
C ALA A 335 -4.14 1.54 -19.02
N VAL A 336 -4.68 0.64 -18.20
CA VAL A 336 -6.13 0.44 -18.04
C VAL A 336 -6.76 1.48 -17.11
N LEU A 337 -6.05 1.99 -16.10
CA LEU A 337 -6.57 2.96 -15.14
C LEU A 337 -7.21 4.22 -15.76
N PRO A 338 -6.65 4.88 -16.78
CA PRO A 338 -7.31 6.01 -17.43
C PRO A 338 -8.58 5.61 -18.19
N ILE A 339 -8.61 4.39 -18.74
CA ILE A 339 -9.77 3.86 -19.46
C ILE A 339 -10.90 3.59 -18.49
N THR A 340 -10.63 2.88 -17.40
CA THR A 340 -11.61 2.58 -16.37
C THR A 340 -12.07 3.85 -15.64
N GLY A 341 -11.21 4.83 -15.47
CA GLY A 341 -11.56 6.16 -14.97
C GLY A 341 -12.61 6.84 -15.83
N ARG A 342 -12.45 6.84 -17.18
CA ARG A 342 -13.44 7.38 -18.11
C ARG A 342 -14.74 6.57 -18.12
N LEU A 343 -14.61 5.26 -17.99
CA LEU A 343 -15.80 4.39 -17.93
C LEU A 343 -16.59 4.60 -16.64
N SER A 344 -15.92 4.85 -15.52
CA SER A 344 -16.55 5.14 -14.23
C SER A 344 -17.29 6.48 -14.18
N ASP A 345 -17.00 7.41 -15.10
CA ASP A 345 -17.76 8.64 -15.27
C ASP A 345 -19.13 8.38 -15.90
N LYS A 346 -19.27 7.32 -16.70
CA LYS A 346 -20.48 6.99 -17.48
C LYS A 346 -21.28 5.84 -16.90
N ALA A 347 -20.62 4.88 -16.26
CA ALA A 347 -21.23 3.68 -15.69
C ALA A 347 -21.51 3.84 -14.18
N PRO A 348 -22.48 3.11 -13.63
CA PRO A 348 -22.72 3.07 -12.19
C PRO A 348 -21.49 2.55 -11.43
N GLY A 349 -20.96 3.36 -10.48
CA GLY A 349 -19.73 3.05 -9.77
C GLY A 349 -19.73 1.69 -9.07
N HIS A 350 -20.87 1.27 -8.50
CA HIS A 350 -21.01 -0.01 -7.83
C HIS A 350 -20.85 -1.22 -8.77
N ILE A 351 -21.32 -1.10 -10.02
CA ILE A 351 -21.15 -2.17 -11.03
C ILE A 351 -19.68 -2.28 -11.44
N MET A 352 -19.03 -1.14 -11.65
CA MET A 352 -17.61 -1.10 -12.00
C MET A 352 -16.73 -1.71 -10.90
N VAL A 353 -17.05 -1.39 -9.64
CA VAL A 353 -16.36 -1.98 -8.47
C VAL A 353 -16.61 -3.48 -8.39
N ALA A 354 -17.86 -3.95 -8.57
CA ALA A 354 -18.20 -5.37 -8.56
C ALA A 354 -17.48 -6.15 -9.67
N ILE A 355 -17.43 -5.60 -10.89
CA ILE A 355 -16.68 -6.17 -12.02
C ILE A 355 -15.18 -6.28 -11.66
N GLY A 356 -14.61 -5.23 -11.09
CA GLY A 356 -13.21 -5.22 -10.67
C GLY A 356 -12.90 -6.27 -9.59
N LEU A 357 -13.77 -6.40 -8.60
CA LEU A 357 -13.67 -7.43 -7.56
C LEU A 357 -13.75 -8.84 -8.15
N ALA A 358 -14.67 -9.07 -9.10
CA ALA A 358 -14.82 -10.36 -9.78
C ALA A 358 -13.58 -10.72 -10.62
N PHE A 359 -13.02 -9.78 -11.39
CA PHE A 359 -11.78 -10.02 -12.15
C PHE A 359 -10.59 -10.31 -11.24
N PHE A 360 -10.47 -9.57 -10.13
CA PHE A 360 -9.41 -9.86 -9.17
C PHE A 360 -9.58 -11.24 -8.56
N ALA A 361 -10.78 -11.58 -8.08
CA ALA A 361 -11.10 -12.89 -7.52
C ALA A 361 -10.80 -14.02 -8.52
N ALA A 362 -11.22 -13.87 -9.78
CA ALA A 362 -10.94 -14.84 -10.84
C ALA A 362 -9.44 -15.00 -11.11
N GLY A 363 -8.68 -13.90 -11.15
CA GLY A 363 -7.23 -13.93 -11.37
C GLY A 363 -6.49 -14.66 -10.25
N VAL A 364 -6.81 -14.36 -8.97
CA VAL A 364 -6.17 -15.06 -7.84
C VAL A 364 -6.70 -16.49 -7.66
N ALA A 365 -7.97 -16.76 -8.00
CA ALA A 365 -8.50 -18.14 -8.05
C ALA A 365 -7.80 -18.98 -9.14
N ALA A 366 -7.49 -18.39 -10.30
CA ALA A 366 -6.68 -19.07 -11.30
C ALA A 366 -5.25 -19.35 -10.80
N MET A 367 -4.65 -18.44 -10.00
CA MET A 367 -3.33 -18.69 -9.38
C MET A 367 -3.36 -19.86 -8.39
N SER A 368 -4.49 -20.14 -7.72
CA SER A 368 -4.59 -21.27 -6.79
C SER A 368 -4.49 -22.64 -7.47
N THR A 369 -4.60 -22.71 -8.79
CA THR A 369 -4.34 -23.93 -9.57
C THR A 369 -2.88 -24.05 -10.02
N GLY A 370 -2.04 -23.06 -9.71
CA GLY A 370 -0.64 -23.03 -10.09
C GLY A 370 0.21 -23.95 -9.21
N ASP A 371 1.14 -24.64 -9.83
CA ASP A 371 2.15 -25.50 -9.20
C ASP A 371 3.57 -25.08 -9.61
N ALA A 372 4.57 -25.86 -9.24
CA ALA A 372 5.96 -25.64 -9.61
C ALA A 372 6.21 -25.65 -11.14
N HIS A 373 5.30 -26.26 -11.92
CA HIS A 373 5.45 -26.49 -13.36
C HIS A 373 4.64 -25.52 -14.22
N VAL A 374 3.79 -24.66 -13.62
CA VAL A 374 2.99 -23.72 -14.41
C VAL A 374 3.90 -22.79 -15.21
N SER A 375 3.55 -22.55 -16.49
CA SER A 375 4.39 -21.75 -17.37
C SER A 375 4.44 -20.29 -16.90
N PHE A 376 5.59 -19.62 -17.13
CA PHE A 376 5.80 -18.20 -16.82
C PHE A 376 4.68 -17.31 -17.38
N TRP A 377 4.31 -17.48 -18.65
CA TRP A 377 3.30 -16.63 -19.30
C TRP A 377 1.88 -16.92 -18.81
N THR A 378 1.57 -18.18 -18.45
CA THR A 378 0.28 -18.55 -17.86
C THR A 378 0.11 -17.85 -16.52
N PHE A 379 1.11 -17.93 -15.65
CA PHE A 379 1.05 -17.30 -14.33
C PHE A 379 1.08 -15.77 -14.42
N ALA A 380 1.88 -15.20 -15.33
CA ALA A 380 1.86 -13.78 -15.65
C ALA A 380 0.49 -13.31 -16.15
N GLY A 381 -0.21 -14.14 -16.95
CA GLY A 381 -1.58 -13.90 -17.39
C GLY A 381 -2.58 -13.84 -16.23
N PHE A 382 -2.48 -14.75 -15.26
CA PHE A 382 -3.30 -14.72 -14.05
C PHE A 382 -3.02 -13.46 -13.20
N ALA A 383 -1.73 -13.08 -13.08
CA ALA A 383 -1.35 -11.83 -12.42
C ALA A 383 -1.92 -10.61 -13.15
N ALA A 384 -1.85 -10.58 -14.47
CA ALA A 384 -2.43 -9.51 -15.29
C ALA A 384 -3.95 -9.41 -15.13
N LEU A 385 -4.66 -10.54 -15.08
CA LEU A 385 -6.11 -10.58 -14.86
C LEU A 385 -6.49 -9.98 -13.50
N SER A 386 -5.75 -10.32 -12.44
CA SER A 386 -5.98 -9.73 -11.11
C SER A 386 -5.72 -8.22 -11.10
N ARG A 387 -4.65 -7.74 -11.74
CA ARG A 387 -4.34 -6.30 -11.84
C ARG A 387 -5.34 -5.55 -12.70
N PHE A 388 -5.87 -6.19 -13.76
CA PHE A 388 -6.98 -5.64 -14.54
C PHE A 388 -8.18 -5.36 -13.64
N GLY A 389 -8.53 -6.29 -12.74
CA GLY A 389 -9.58 -6.08 -11.74
C GLY A 389 -9.32 -4.88 -10.83
N LEU A 390 -8.09 -4.71 -10.32
CA LEU A 390 -7.75 -3.56 -9.47
C LEU A 390 -7.90 -2.23 -10.21
N ALA A 391 -7.65 -2.18 -11.52
CA ALA A 391 -7.84 -0.97 -12.32
C ALA A 391 -9.30 -0.50 -12.35
N PHE A 392 -10.26 -1.40 -12.29
CA PHE A 392 -11.70 -1.05 -12.22
C PHE A 392 -12.11 -0.54 -10.83
N ILE A 393 -11.51 -1.06 -9.77
CA ILE A 393 -11.92 -0.73 -8.39
C ILE A 393 -11.51 0.70 -8.02
N LEU A 394 -10.25 1.07 -8.17
CA LEU A 394 -9.69 2.28 -7.57
C LEU A 394 -10.38 3.59 -8.00
N PRO A 395 -10.55 3.90 -9.31
CA PRO A 395 -11.22 5.14 -9.74
C PRO A 395 -12.71 5.14 -9.38
N SER A 396 -13.39 4.02 -9.62
CA SER A 396 -14.83 3.88 -9.42
C SER A 396 -15.21 3.94 -7.95
N LEU A 397 -14.44 3.31 -7.08
CA LEU A 397 -14.62 3.32 -5.62
C LEU A 397 -14.43 4.74 -5.06
N SER A 398 -13.35 5.43 -5.48
CA SER A 398 -13.08 6.79 -5.03
C SER A 398 -14.18 7.75 -5.48
N ALA A 399 -14.61 7.68 -6.75
CA ALA A 399 -15.68 8.51 -7.28
C ALA A 399 -17.02 8.25 -6.57
N ALA A 400 -17.36 6.98 -6.31
CA ALA A 400 -18.60 6.60 -5.63
C ALA A 400 -18.59 7.01 -4.14
N ALA A 401 -17.46 6.81 -3.44
CA ALA A 401 -17.32 7.22 -2.05
C ALA A 401 -17.51 8.73 -1.88
N PHE A 402 -16.91 9.53 -2.76
CA PHE A 402 -17.00 10.99 -2.68
C PHE A 402 -18.36 11.54 -3.13
N LYS A 403 -19.12 10.82 -3.97
CA LYS A 403 -20.52 11.17 -4.27
C LYS A 403 -21.44 11.04 -3.05
N ALA A 404 -21.13 10.13 -2.13
CA ALA A 404 -21.90 9.89 -0.92
C ALA A 404 -21.67 10.95 0.18
N LEU A 405 -20.71 11.88 -0.01
CA LEU A 405 -20.29 12.87 0.96
C LEU A 405 -20.66 14.30 0.53
N LYS A 406 -20.90 15.15 1.51
CA LYS A 406 -21.06 16.59 1.29
C LYS A 406 -19.71 17.24 0.97
N PRO A 407 -19.68 18.41 0.30
CA PRO A 407 -18.44 19.10 -0.04
C PRO A 407 -17.54 19.41 1.17
N ASP A 408 -18.10 19.74 2.32
CA ASP A 408 -17.39 20.01 3.58
C ASP A 408 -16.85 18.74 4.26
N GLU A 409 -17.37 17.56 3.88
CA GLU A 409 -16.95 16.26 4.41
C GLU A 409 -15.83 15.61 3.58
N LEU A 410 -15.57 16.07 2.35
CA LEU A 410 -14.64 15.45 1.40
C LEU A 410 -13.22 15.28 1.98
N ALA A 411 -12.72 16.28 2.69
CA ALA A 411 -11.38 16.22 3.27
C ALA A 411 -11.27 15.14 4.36
N ARG A 412 -12.30 15.03 5.23
CA ARG A 412 -12.38 14.01 6.28
C ARG A 412 -12.60 12.62 5.69
N GLY A 413 -13.51 12.51 4.73
CA GLY A 413 -13.82 11.27 4.03
C GLY A 413 -12.63 10.71 3.25
N SER A 414 -11.87 11.57 2.57
CA SER A 414 -10.65 11.17 1.87
C SER A 414 -9.59 10.61 2.81
N GLY A 415 -9.36 11.28 3.96
CA GLY A 415 -8.46 10.79 5.00
C GLY A 415 -8.89 9.43 5.55
N ASN A 416 -10.15 9.31 5.96
CA ASN A 416 -10.71 8.08 6.50
C ASN A 416 -10.62 6.91 5.49
N MET A 417 -10.99 7.14 4.24
CA MET A 417 -10.96 6.10 3.20
C MET A 417 -9.52 5.62 2.92
N ASN A 418 -8.56 6.55 2.80
CA ASN A 418 -7.17 6.18 2.58
C ASN A 418 -6.56 5.48 3.79
N PHE A 419 -6.86 5.94 5.01
CA PHE A 419 -6.45 5.29 6.26
C PHE A 419 -6.93 3.84 6.32
N ILE A 420 -8.23 3.60 6.12
CA ILE A 420 -8.80 2.25 6.18
C ILE A 420 -8.27 1.36 5.05
N ARG A 421 -8.05 1.92 3.86
CA ARG A 421 -7.41 1.19 2.75
C ARG A 421 -5.99 0.77 3.11
N GLN A 422 -5.20 1.65 3.72
CA GLN A 422 -3.83 1.36 4.14
C GLN A 422 -3.80 0.35 5.30
N LEU A 423 -4.73 0.50 6.25
CA LEU A 423 -4.92 -0.47 7.33
C LEU A 423 -5.27 -1.86 6.79
N GLY A 424 -6.17 -1.90 5.78
CA GLY A 424 -6.48 -3.13 5.05
C GLY A 424 -5.23 -3.74 4.41
N GLY A 425 -4.39 -2.92 3.77
CA GLY A 425 -3.14 -3.35 3.16
C GLY A 425 -2.17 -3.98 4.16
N ALA A 426 -1.93 -3.32 5.27
CA ALA A 426 -1.07 -3.83 6.34
C ALA A 426 -1.64 -5.13 6.94
N SER A 427 -2.94 -5.14 7.28
CA SER A 427 -3.60 -6.32 7.83
C SER A 427 -3.61 -7.49 6.85
N GLY A 428 -3.93 -7.23 5.57
CA GLY A 428 -4.02 -8.26 4.54
C GLY A 428 -2.68 -8.95 4.28
N THR A 429 -1.59 -8.19 4.18
CA THR A 429 -0.24 -8.77 4.02
C THR A 429 0.12 -9.65 5.20
N ASN A 430 -0.17 -9.20 6.42
CA ASN A 430 0.19 -9.96 7.61
C ASN A 430 -0.66 -11.22 7.78
N LEU A 431 -1.98 -11.10 7.58
CA LEU A 431 -2.88 -12.24 7.66
C LEU A 431 -2.53 -13.32 6.64
N ILE A 432 -2.12 -12.93 5.42
CA ILE A 432 -1.73 -13.90 4.40
C ILE A 432 -0.41 -14.60 4.73
N VAL A 433 0.55 -13.90 5.37
CA VAL A 433 1.81 -14.52 5.85
C VAL A 433 1.53 -15.52 6.95
N VAL A 434 0.66 -15.16 7.91
CA VAL A 434 0.24 -16.09 8.98
C VAL A 434 -0.47 -17.30 8.39
N LEU A 435 -1.40 -17.09 7.47
CA LEU A 435 -2.12 -18.17 6.79
C LEU A 435 -1.15 -19.09 6.06
N LEU A 436 -0.19 -18.53 5.31
CA LEU A 436 0.84 -19.29 4.61
C LEU A 436 1.62 -20.20 5.56
N GLN A 437 2.08 -19.68 6.68
CA GLN A 437 2.83 -20.47 7.67
C GLN A 437 1.97 -21.56 8.31
N MET A 438 0.74 -21.23 8.72
CA MET A 438 -0.17 -22.20 9.33
C MET A 438 -0.51 -23.34 8.36
N ARG A 439 -0.81 -23.01 7.09
CA ARG A 439 -1.14 -24.00 6.06
C ARG A 439 0.08 -24.82 5.65
N HIS A 440 1.27 -24.21 5.56
CA HIS A 440 2.51 -24.93 5.30
C HIS A 440 2.79 -25.96 6.39
N SER A 441 2.74 -25.59 7.68
CA SER A 441 2.89 -26.54 8.78
C SER A 441 1.84 -27.65 8.73
N SER A 442 0.56 -27.29 8.50
CA SER A 442 -0.53 -28.26 8.45
C SER A 442 -0.34 -29.29 7.32
N HIS A 443 -0.04 -28.83 6.09
CA HIS A 443 0.21 -29.71 4.95
C HIS A 443 1.47 -30.56 5.13
N SER A 444 2.55 -29.97 5.68
CA SER A 444 3.79 -30.69 5.97
C SER A 444 3.55 -31.82 6.99
N GLU A 445 2.83 -31.55 8.10
CA GLU A 445 2.48 -32.56 9.09
C GLU A 445 1.59 -33.67 8.50
N GLU A 446 0.59 -33.32 7.70
CA GLU A 446 -0.31 -34.29 7.07
C GLU A 446 0.45 -35.19 6.10
N MET A 447 1.32 -34.61 5.27
CA MET A 447 2.17 -35.38 4.36
C MET A 447 3.16 -36.26 5.10
N MET A 448 3.81 -35.76 6.16
CA MET A 448 4.70 -36.57 6.99
C MET A 448 3.97 -37.76 7.64
N ARG A 449 2.76 -37.55 8.14
CA ARG A 449 1.94 -38.64 8.71
C ARG A 449 1.57 -39.71 7.67
N SER A 450 1.48 -39.36 6.40
CA SER A 450 1.22 -40.31 5.31
C SER A 450 2.43 -41.13 4.91
N GLN A 451 3.66 -40.77 5.35
CA GLN A 451 4.90 -41.50 5.10
C GLN A 451 5.05 -42.68 6.07
N THR A 452 4.18 -43.62 5.93
CA THR A 452 4.23 -44.89 6.70
C THR A 452 5.04 -45.94 5.96
N PRO A 453 5.57 -46.98 6.64
CA PRO A 453 6.25 -48.10 5.97
C PRO A 453 5.41 -48.83 4.92
N SER A 454 4.08 -48.67 4.98
CA SER A 454 3.12 -49.22 4.02
C SER A 454 2.90 -48.33 2.79
N ASN A 455 3.43 -47.09 2.77
CA ASN A 455 3.32 -46.20 1.61
C ASN A 455 4.23 -46.68 0.47
N GLY A 456 3.61 -47.30 -0.54
CA GLY A 456 4.30 -47.91 -1.68
C GLY A 456 5.14 -46.91 -2.47
N ALA A 457 4.63 -45.69 -2.69
CA ALA A 457 5.32 -44.67 -3.47
C ALA A 457 6.60 -44.18 -2.77
N THR A 458 6.53 -43.94 -1.46
CA THR A 458 7.72 -43.53 -0.67
C THR A 458 8.74 -44.66 -0.61
N ARG A 459 8.29 -45.89 -0.43
CA ARG A 459 9.17 -47.06 -0.41
C ARG A 459 9.88 -47.24 -1.75
N GLU A 460 9.18 -47.13 -2.86
CA GLU A 460 9.77 -47.21 -4.19
C GLU A 460 10.79 -46.11 -4.45
N LEU A 461 10.46 -44.88 -4.09
CA LEU A 461 11.39 -43.75 -4.17
C LEU A 461 12.65 -43.96 -3.32
N MET A 462 12.49 -44.45 -2.08
CA MET A 462 13.60 -44.74 -1.20
C MET A 462 14.51 -45.83 -1.78
N LEU A 463 13.96 -46.89 -2.37
CA LEU A 463 14.73 -47.95 -3.03
C LEU A 463 15.49 -47.43 -4.25
N GLN A 464 14.87 -46.57 -5.07
CA GLN A 464 15.53 -45.96 -6.24
C GLN A 464 16.66 -45.02 -5.82
N LEU A 465 16.47 -44.24 -4.74
CA LEU A 465 17.51 -43.37 -4.19
C LEU A 465 18.67 -44.15 -3.60
N ASP A 466 18.37 -45.23 -2.86
CA ASP A 466 19.38 -46.11 -2.27
C ASP A 466 20.25 -46.76 -3.35
N GLU A 467 19.66 -47.30 -4.42
CA GLU A 467 20.36 -47.87 -5.56
C GLU A 467 21.31 -46.85 -6.24
N ARG A 468 20.80 -45.61 -6.49
CA ARG A 468 21.61 -44.57 -7.12
C ARG A 468 22.74 -44.06 -6.23
N LEU A 469 22.48 -43.86 -4.94
CA LEU A 469 23.45 -43.35 -4.00
C LEU A 469 24.55 -44.40 -3.66
N SER A 470 24.15 -45.70 -3.56
CA SER A 470 25.08 -46.79 -3.37
C SER A 470 25.99 -46.96 -4.60
N SER A 471 25.45 -46.82 -5.81
CA SER A 471 26.27 -46.86 -7.04
C SER A 471 27.26 -45.68 -7.14
N ALA A 472 27.01 -44.58 -6.43
CA ALA A 472 27.93 -43.43 -6.29
C ALA A 472 29.00 -43.62 -5.22
N GLY A 473 29.07 -44.77 -4.54
CA GLY A 473 30.09 -45.13 -3.57
C GLY A 473 29.82 -44.68 -2.13
N LEU A 474 28.60 -44.28 -1.80
CA LEU A 474 28.22 -43.92 -0.44
C LEU A 474 27.91 -45.17 0.40
N GLY A 475 28.30 -45.21 1.65
CA GLY A 475 27.97 -46.28 2.58
C GLY A 475 26.50 -46.25 3.00
N GLU A 476 26.00 -47.36 3.49
CA GLU A 476 24.55 -47.59 3.78
C GLU A 476 23.94 -46.55 4.74
N GLU A 477 24.66 -46.11 5.78
CA GLU A 477 24.20 -45.04 6.68
C GLU A 477 24.11 -43.68 5.99
N GLY A 478 25.07 -43.40 5.10
CA GLY A 478 25.08 -42.15 4.32
C GLY A 478 23.93 -42.08 3.29
N THR A 479 23.65 -43.20 2.58
CA THR A 479 22.58 -43.28 1.59
C THR A 479 21.22 -43.09 2.23
N THR A 480 20.94 -43.75 3.35
CA THR A 480 19.66 -43.63 4.09
C THR A 480 19.46 -42.19 4.61
N ALA A 481 20.47 -41.54 5.16
CA ALA A 481 20.38 -40.17 5.65
C ALA A 481 20.08 -39.17 4.52
N ILE A 482 20.75 -39.30 3.37
CA ILE A 482 20.54 -38.45 2.20
C ILE A 482 19.16 -38.70 1.60
N ALA A 483 18.73 -39.96 1.46
CA ALA A 483 17.41 -40.30 0.93
C ALA A 483 16.28 -39.73 1.82
N ASN A 484 16.37 -39.87 3.14
CA ASN A 484 15.43 -39.28 4.07
C ASN A 484 15.38 -37.75 3.95
N ASN A 485 16.53 -37.09 3.87
CA ASN A 485 16.57 -35.64 3.70
C ASN A 485 15.93 -35.20 2.37
N TYR A 486 16.17 -35.95 1.29
CA TYR A 486 15.55 -35.67 -0.01
C TYR A 486 14.01 -35.79 0.04
N VAL A 487 13.48 -36.85 0.66
CA VAL A 487 12.03 -37.01 0.87
C VAL A 487 11.45 -35.87 1.71
N MET A 488 12.13 -35.48 2.79
CA MET A 488 11.73 -34.33 3.61
C MET A 488 11.68 -33.03 2.83
N GLN A 489 12.67 -32.75 1.98
CA GLN A 489 12.68 -31.57 1.11
C GLN A 489 11.55 -31.59 0.07
N MET A 490 11.24 -32.77 -0.49
CA MET A 490 10.10 -32.91 -1.41
C MET A 490 8.76 -32.64 -0.71
N ILE A 491 8.58 -33.17 0.51
CA ILE A 491 7.39 -32.91 1.33
C ILE A 491 7.26 -31.43 1.63
N ASP A 492 8.34 -30.78 2.07
CA ASP A 492 8.36 -29.37 2.40
C ASP A 492 8.01 -28.50 1.19
N ALA A 493 8.61 -28.77 0.03
CA ALA A 493 8.33 -28.05 -1.22
C ALA A 493 6.88 -28.23 -1.68
N GLN A 494 6.32 -29.45 -1.58
CA GLN A 494 4.94 -29.71 -1.94
C GLN A 494 3.95 -29.07 -0.96
N ALA A 495 4.23 -29.15 0.35
CA ALA A 495 3.42 -28.53 1.39
C ALA A 495 3.41 -26.99 1.24
N LEU A 496 4.55 -26.40 0.89
CA LEU A 496 4.68 -24.98 0.61
C LEU A 496 3.83 -24.58 -0.62
N ALA A 497 3.89 -25.35 -1.70
CA ALA A 497 3.08 -25.08 -2.90
C ALA A 497 1.57 -25.09 -2.60
N LEU A 498 1.09 -26.08 -1.85
CA LEU A 498 -0.30 -26.17 -1.41
C LEU A 498 -0.70 -25.01 -0.48
N ALA A 499 0.18 -24.61 0.42
CA ALA A 499 -0.06 -23.46 1.30
C ALA A 499 -0.24 -22.15 0.52
N PHE A 500 0.52 -21.95 -0.56
CA PHE A 500 0.32 -20.81 -1.47
C PHE A 500 -1.00 -20.89 -2.23
N GLN A 501 -1.40 -22.08 -2.69
CA GLN A 501 -2.71 -22.30 -3.34
C GLN A 501 -3.85 -21.91 -2.39
N ASP A 502 -3.78 -22.31 -1.11
CA ASP A 502 -4.74 -21.92 -0.08
C ASP A 502 -4.76 -20.39 0.14
N CYS A 503 -3.61 -19.74 0.12
CA CYS A 503 -3.51 -18.29 0.22
C CYS A 503 -4.19 -17.56 -0.95
N PHE A 504 -3.97 -18.02 -2.18
CA PHE A 504 -4.65 -17.48 -3.36
C PHE A 504 -6.16 -17.70 -3.29
N LEU A 505 -6.59 -18.89 -2.87
CA LEU A 505 -8.01 -19.20 -2.69
C LEU A 505 -8.66 -18.32 -1.61
N ALA A 506 -8.00 -18.11 -0.48
CA ALA A 506 -8.48 -17.22 0.58
C ALA A 506 -8.67 -15.78 0.07
N LEU A 507 -7.72 -15.25 -0.71
CA LEU A 507 -7.86 -13.94 -1.35
C LEU A 507 -9.05 -13.91 -2.32
N ALA A 508 -9.26 -14.97 -3.13
CA ALA A 508 -10.40 -15.05 -4.04
C ALA A 508 -11.75 -15.03 -3.29
N VAL A 509 -11.86 -15.75 -2.18
CA VAL A 509 -13.05 -15.79 -1.33
C VAL A 509 -13.34 -14.40 -0.74
N VAL A 510 -12.32 -13.73 -0.16
CA VAL A 510 -12.48 -12.40 0.43
C VAL A 510 -12.96 -11.38 -0.59
N PHE A 511 -12.40 -11.40 -1.81
CA PHE A 511 -12.83 -10.49 -2.88
C PHE A 511 -14.22 -10.82 -3.42
N THR A 512 -14.59 -12.08 -3.46
CA THR A 512 -15.95 -12.50 -3.82
C THR A 512 -16.98 -12.02 -2.78
N ILE A 513 -16.68 -12.13 -1.49
CA ILE A 513 -17.53 -11.61 -0.41
C ILE A 513 -17.65 -10.09 -0.50
N ALA A 514 -16.58 -9.39 -0.87
CA ALA A 514 -16.58 -7.93 -1.01
C ALA A 514 -17.50 -7.40 -2.14
N ILE A 515 -17.99 -8.27 -3.03
CA ILE A 515 -19.00 -7.90 -4.03
C ILE A 515 -20.32 -7.49 -3.34
N VAL A 516 -20.64 -8.07 -2.17
CA VAL A 516 -21.86 -7.73 -1.42
C VAL A 516 -21.87 -6.26 -1.00
N PRO A 517 -20.88 -5.72 -0.27
CA PRO A 517 -20.87 -4.28 0.05
C PRO A 517 -20.76 -3.39 -1.20
N ALA A 518 -20.17 -3.86 -2.31
CA ALA A 518 -20.16 -3.10 -3.55
C ALA A 518 -21.60 -2.88 -4.10
N PHE A 519 -22.49 -3.85 -4.01
CA PHE A 519 -23.90 -3.66 -4.39
C PHE A 519 -24.65 -2.75 -3.40
N VAL A 520 -24.36 -2.83 -2.10
CA VAL A 520 -24.93 -1.90 -1.11
C VAL A 520 -24.56 -0.45 -1.43
N LEU A 521 -23.31 -0.21 -1.89
CA LEU A 521 -22.87 1.10 -2.37
C LEU A 521 -23.79 1.65 -3.48
N GLY A 522 -24.28 0.80 -4.39
CA GLY A 522 -25.18 1.19 -5.47
C GLY A 522 -26.57 1.60 -5.00
N LYS A 523 -27.10 0.93 -3.98
CA LYS A 523 -28.43 1.21 -3.44
C LYS A 523 -28.53 2.58 -2.76
N PHE A 524 -27.44 3.04 -2.15
CA PHE A 524 -27.39 4.27 -1.35
C PHE A 524 -26.59 5.41 -2.00
N GLY A 525 -25.78 5.14 -3.02
CA GLY A 525 -24.98 6.15 -3.73
C GLY A 525 -25.77 6.94 -4.79
N ASN A 526 -27.04 6.60 -5.06
CA ASN A 526 -27.92 7.28 -6.01
C ASN A 526 -28.99 8.17 -5.33
N LYS A 527 -28.93 8.33 -4.02
CA LYS A 527 -29.74 9.31 -3.28
C LYS A 527 -28.87 10.53 -2.95
#